data_2b3980e905214162379d7357c942f3cf
#
_entry.id   2b3980e905214162379d7357c942f3cf
#
_cell.length_a   1.000
_cell.length_b   1.000
_cell.length_c   1.000
_cell.angle_alpha   90.00
_cell.angle_beta   90.00
_cell.angle_gamma   90.00
#
_symmetry.space_group_name_H-M   'P 1'
#
loop_
_entity.id
_entity.type
_entity.pdbx_description
1 polymer ?
#
loop_
_entity_poly.entity_id
_entity_poly.type
_entity_poly.pdbx_seq_one_letter_code
_entity_poly.pdbx_strand_id
1 'polypeptide(L)'
;MSVLPKFALSAVAICLSCAAFAGGEKKFLYTLTNNIAKNENEVAQYRRLNDGSLQFMRFYKTNGTGINNDTHGKLGPQDNDSQIIVTGDKKRLYAVNTNSNNISGFNIGKEGTLTEIPGSPFPSKGIAPVSINISGNVLIAANRNEDYHQKAGLSDPEGASYTSFEIQHNGALVHADTLKVPGFQKPAQIHASPTVKNLFFADEFQVDADFDGDGPRSFLAGPKPSVQGQIKTMKVDNKGKITLINETTLPETIENYLYIGMPGVPSMPLGLWSHPSKNILYAGFVTRNQLGVFTYDETGSLKFVNAVNNSGQDICWILVNKQATRLYTVNNLPRLNTQQTASTISVYDISGENALSPMEIQVVNVPMPGESFINNRNVTQPGSTSFEIALSPAEDFLYVINQRINQTEENTIETGNAIHSFSVKKDGLLKAASSLDLLKDGFPANSRAQGVVAVDF
;
A
#
# COMPACT_ATOMS: atom_id res chain seq x y z
N MET A 1 60.27 -43.22 -39.33
CA MET A 1 60.05 -43.30 -37.87
C MET A 1 59.53 -41.93 -37.42
N SER A 2 58.24 -41.81 -37.29
CA SER A 2 57.60 -40.56 -36.82
C SER A 2 56.97 -40.84 -35.46
N VAL A 3 57.40 -40.04 -34.48
CA VAL A 3 56.92 -40.11 -33.09
C VAL A 3 55.82 -39.09 -32.94
N LEU A 4 54.59 -39.57 -32.63
CA LEU A 4 53.44 -38.75 -32.28
C LEU A 4 53.48 -38.46 -30.79
N PRO A 5 53.19 -37.23 -30.33
CA PRO A 5 53.04 -36.92 -28.93
C PRO A 5 51.62 -37.30 -28.42
N LYS A 6 51.57 -37.96 -27.26
CA LYS A 6 50.35 -38.25 -26.49
C LYS A 6 49.87 -36.95 -25.80
N PHE A 7 48.67 -36.50 -26.15
CA PHE A 7 47.94 -35.51 -25.37
C PHE A 7 47.26 -36.20 -24.17
N ALA A 8 47.62 -35.76 -22.97
CA ALA A 8 46.90 -36.14 -21.76
C ALA A 8 45.71 -35.19 -21.55
N LEU A 9 44.51 -35.70 -21.60
CA LEU A 9 43.28 -35.00 -21.21
C LEU A 9 43.22 -35.00 -19.67
N SER A 10 43.40 -33.82 -19.05
CA SER A 10 43.09 -33.62 -17.64
C SER A 10 41.59 -33.31 -17.52
N ALA A 11 40.82 -34.25 -16.99
CA ALA A 11 39.45 -34.04 -16.58
C ALA A 11 39.43 -33.17 -15.31
N VAL A 12 38.99 -31.93 -15.45
CA VAL A 12 38.65 -31.07 -14.31
C VAL A 12 37.28 -31.49 -13.79
N ALA A 13 37.28 -32.20 -12.67
CA ALA A 13 36.03 -32.48 -11.94
C ALA A 13 35.57 -31.20 -11.25
N ILE A 14 34.52 -30.55 -11.80
CA ILE A 14 33.82 -29.48 -11.11
C ILE A 14 32.97 -30.15 -10.02
N CYS A 15 33.46 -30.13 -8.78
CA CYS A 15 32.66 -30.42 -7.61
C CYS A 15 31.61 -29.29 -7.44
N LEU A 16 30.41 -29.50 -7.94
CA LEU A 16 29.24 -28.74 -7.46
C LEU A 16 29.00 -29.18 -6.02
N SER A 17 29.48 -28.36 -5.07
CA SER A 17 29.06 -28.47 -3.68
C SER A 17 27.56 -28.12 -3.61
N CYS A 18 26.73 -29.14 -3.61
CA CYS A 18 25.37 -29.05 -3.10
C CYS A 18 25.48 -28.71 -1.60
N ALA A 19 25.51 -27.44 -1.27
CA ALA A 19 25.24 -27.00 0.09
C ALA A 19 23.80 -27.43 0.39
N ALA A 20 23.64 -28.49 1.16
CA ALA A 20 22.37 -28.86 1.74
C ALA A 20 21.96 -27.68 2.63
N PHE A 21 21.00 -26.86 2.15
CA PHE A 21 20.36 -25.86 2.97
C PHE A 21 19.63 -26.59 4.10
N ALA A 22 20.22 -26.60 5.29
CA ALA A 22 19.51 -26.94 6.50
C ALA A 22 18.23 -26.08 6.52
N GLY A 23 17.08 -26.67 6.86
CA GLY A 23 15.76 -26.06 6.78
C GLY A 23 15.63 -24.84 7.68
N GLY A 24 16.20 -23.71 7.23
CA GLY A 24 16.00 -22.39 7.83
C GLY A 24 14.63 -21.84 7.46
N GLU A 25 14.15 -20.95 8.31
CA GLU A 25 12.90 -20.21 8.10
C GLU A 25 12.89 -19.57 6.71
N LYS A 26 11.83 -19.83 5.95
CA LYS A 26 11.67 -19.35 4.57
C LYS A 26 10.96 -18.03 4.58
N LYS A 27 11.69 -16.97 4.26
CA LYS A 27 11.27 -15.57 4.39
C LYS A 27 11.05 -14.97 3.01
N PHE A 28 9.84 -14.48 2.73
CA PHE A 28 9.50 -13.90 1.44
C PHE A 28 8.86 -12.53 1.58
N LEU A 29 8.94 -11.77 0.50
CA LEU A 29 8.22 -10.52 0.29
C LEU A 29 7.59 -10.57 -1.10
N TYR A 30 6.35 -10.08 -1.18
CA TYR A 30 5.62 -9.94 -2.43
C TYR A 30 5.23 -8.48 -2.64
N THR A 31 5.28 -8.03 -3.89
CA THR A 31 4.80 -6.72 -4.32
C THR A 31 4.19 -6.83 -5.72
N LEU A 32 3.27 -5.93 -6.07
CA LEU A 32 2.70 -5.84 -7.39
C LEU A 32 3.56 -4.96 -8.31
N THR A 33 3.69 -5.35 -9.57
CA THR A 33 4.28 -4.48 -10.61
C THR A 33 3.35 -3.33 -10.95
N ASN A 34 2.06 -3.51 -10.78
CA ASN A 34 1.02 -2.58 -11.20
C ASN A 34 1.19 -2.14 -12.68
N ASN A 35 1.56 -3.11 -13.54
CA ASN A 35 1.77 -2.89 -14.95
C ASN A 35 0.46 -2.53 -15.67
N ILE A 36 0.47 -1.44 -16.44
CA ILE A 36 -0.70 -0.93 -17.18
C ILE A 36 -0.98 -1.65 -18.50
N ALA A 37 -0.04 -2.46 -18.99
CA ALA A 37 -0.27 -3.26 -20.17
C ALA A 37 -1.36 -4.31 -19.90
N LYS A 38 -2.23 -4.52 -20.87
CA LYS A 38 -3.41 -5.40 -20.75
C LYS A 38 -3.02 -6.81 -20.32
N ASN A 39 -3.52 -7.23 -19.15
CA ASN A 39 -3.29 -8.55 -18.54
C ASN A 39 -1.82 -8.85 -18.20
N GLU A 40 -0.98 -7.81 -18.05
CA GLU A 40 0.44 -7.96 -17.76
C GLU A 40 0.80 -7.51 -16.32
N ASN A 41 -0.19 -7.29 -15.45
CA ASN A 41 0.12 -7.06 -14.04
C ASN A 41 0.64 -8.35 -13.41
N GLU A 42 1.63 -8.22 -12.51
CA GLU A 42 2.33 -9.36 -11.93
C GLU A 42 2.60 -9.15 -10.44
N VAL A 43 2.69 -10.27 -9.73
CA VAL A 43 3.25 -10.32 -8.37
C VAL A 43 4.73 -10.68 -8.48
N ALA A 44 5.61 -9.81 -8.01
CA ALA A 44 7.03 -10.10 -7.85
C ALA A 44 7.28 -10.77 -6.49
N GLN A 45 8.01 -11.88 -6.49
CA GLN A 45 8.45 -12.59 -5.30
C GLN A 45 9.93 -12.33 -5.03
N TYR A 46 10.23 -11.98 -3.79
CA TYR A 46 11.59 -11.82 -3.27
C TYR A 46 11.82 -12.77 -2.10
N ARG A 47 13.04 -13.29 -2.00
CA ARG A 47 13.55 -13.90 -0.76
C ARG A 47 14.14 -12.77 0.11
N ARG A 48 13.72 -12.72 1.38
CA ARG A 48 14.29 -11.81 2.36
C ARG A 48 15.52 -12.46 3.00
N LEU A 49 16.65 -11.76 2.94
CA LEU A 49 17.91 -12.21 3.53
C LEU A 49 18.06 -11.71 4.98
N ASN A 50 18.99 -12.30 5.71
CA ASN A 50 19.16 -11.99 7.14
C ASN A 50 19.69 -10.58 7.43
N ASP A 51 20.23 -9.89 6.45
CA ASP A 51 20.66 -8.49 6.52
C ASP A 51 19.58 -7.50 6.07
N GLY A 52 18.38 -8.01 5.74
CA GLY A 52 17.23 -7.23 5.24
C GLY A 52 17.27 -6.97 3.75
N SER A 53 18.31 -7.36 3.04
CA SER A 53 18.33 -7.27 1.58
C SER A 53 17.36 -8.26 0.95
N LEU A 54 17.00 -7.99 -0.31
CA LEU A 54 16.04 -8.76 -1.08
C LEU A 54 16.73 -9.41 -2.27
N GLN A 55 16.42 -10.67 -2.52
CA GLN A 55 16.85 -11.41 -3.69
C GLN A 55 15.63 -11.72 -4.54
N PHE A 56 15.60 -11.18 -5.78
CA PHE A 56 14.54 -11.48 -6.74
C PHE A 56 14.47 -12.98 -7.03
N MET A 57 13.26 -13.49 -7.06
CA MET A 57 12.97 -14.89 -7.36
C MET A 57 12.30 -15.05 -8.72
N ARG A 58 11.15 -14.42 -8.89
CA ARG A 58 10.36 -14.49 -10.13
C ARG A 58 9.14 -13.58 -10.11
N PHE A 59 8.50 -13.46 -11.25
CA PHE A 59 7.16 -12.89 -11.39
C PHE A 59 6.09 -13.97 -11.53
N TYR A 60 4.86 -13.64 -11.10
CA TYR A 60 3.65 -14.42 -11.30
C TYR A 60 2.58 -13.55 -11.92
N LYS A 61 2.07 -13.92 -13.09
CA LYS A 61 1.00 -13.18 -13.77
C LYS A 61 -0.27 -13.19 -12.95
N THR A 62 -0.88 -12.03 -12.81
CA THR A 62 -2.19 -11.86 -12.19
C THR A 62 -3.32 -12.08 -13.20
N ASN A 63 -3.02 -12.12 -14.49
CA ASN A 63 -3.98 -12.11 -15.60
C ASN A 63 -4.90 -10.89 -15.59
N GLY A 64 -4.50 -9.82 -14.90
CA GLY A 64 -5.18 -8.55 -14.82
C GLY A 64 -4.28 -7.39 -15.25
N THR A 65 -4.82 -6.19 -15.19
CA THR A 65 -4.18 -4.95 -15.62
C THR A 65 -4.07 -4.00 -14.44
N GLY A 66 -2.85 -3.52 -14.18
CA GLY A 66 -2.57 -2.49 -13.18
C GLY A 66 -3.01 -1.10 -13.63
N ILE A 67 -2.81 -0.11 -12.79
CA ILE A 67 -3.09 1.27 -13.11
C ILE A 67 -1.87 2.15 -12.86
N ASN A 68 -1.77 3.19 -13.65
CA ASN A 68 -0.75 4.20 -13.54
C ASN A 68 -1.42 5.56 -13.59
N ASN A 69 -1.20 6.37 -12.57
CA ASN A 69 -1.49 7.80 -12.67
C ASN A 69 -0.38 8.43 -13.51
N ASP A 70 -0.50 8.35 -14.80
CA ASP A 70 0.38 9.14 -15.59
C ASP A 70 0.08 10.61 -15.32
N THR A 71 1.11 11.35 -15.15
CA THR A 71 1.26 12.67 -15.63
C THR A 71 0.86 13.88 -14.82
N HIS A 72 -0.03 13.92 -13.88
CA HIS A 72 -0.47 15.27 -13.47
C HIS A 72 -0.57 15.53 -11.96
N GLY A 73 0.07 14.72 -11.13
CA GLY A 73 0.01 14.88 -9.67
C GLY A 73 -1.41 14.70 -9.14
N LYS A 74 -2.16 13.83 -9.81
CA LYS A 74 -3.53 13.48 -9.44
C LYS A 74 -3.50 12.58 -8.23
N LEU A 75 -4.37 12.84 -7.27
CA LEU A 75 -4.81 11.82 -6.35
C LEU A 75 -5.52 10.76 -7.18
N GLY A 76 -4.91 9.62 -7.32
CA GLY A 76 -5.46 8.57 -8.13
C GLY A 76 -5.49 7.23 -7.41
N PRO A 77 -5.83 6.17 -8.12
CA PRO A 77 -5.91 4.83 -7.55
C PRO A 77 -4.62 4.33 -6.91
N GLN A 78 -3.53 5.07 -7.02
CA GLN A 78 -2.25 4.76 -6.36
C GLN A 78 -2.17 5.28 -4.92
N ASP A 79 -2.97 6.30 -4.57
CA ASP A 79 -3.03 6.81 -3.20
C ASP A 79 -3.98 5.93 -2.37
N ASN A 80 -3.52 4.71 -2.05
CA ASN A 80 -4.26 3.69 -1.31
C ASN A 80 -3.30 2.73 -0.62
N ASP A 81 -3.82 1.78 0.14
CA ASP A 81 -3.05 0.78 0.88
C ASP A 81 -3.73 -0.60 0.80
N SER A 82 -2.97 -1.65 1.08
CA SER A 82 -3.48 -3.03 1.11
C SER A 82 -3.98 -3.55 -0.24
N GLN A 83 -3.26 -3.28 -1.33
CA GLN A 83 -3.56 -3.82 -2.67
C GLN A 83 -3.21 -5.29 -2.80
N ILE A 84 -2.32 -5.77 -1.95
CA ILE A 84 -1.89 -7.17 -1.89
C ILE A 84 -1.92 -7.62 -0.43
N ILE A 85 -2.55 -8.75 -0.16
CA ILE A 85 -2.65 -9.31 1.19
C ILE A 85 -2.39 -10.80 1.19
N VAL A 86 -1.88 -11.30 2.32
CA VAL A 86 -1.75 -12.71 2.61
C VAL A 86 -2.73 -13.07 3.72
N THR A 87 -3.44 -14.19 3.58
CA THR A 87 -4.34 -14.69 4.62
C THR A 87 -3.61 -15.01 5.92
N GLY A 88 -4.29 -14.88 7.06
CA GLY A 88 -3.68 -15.13 8.37
C GLY A 88 -3.12 -16.53 8.55
N ASP A 89 -3.65 -17.54 7.83
CA ASP A 89 -3.12 -18.91 7.78
C ASP A 89 -1.93 -19.08 6.82
N LYS A 90 -1.50 -18.00 6.14
CA LYS A 90 -0.40 -17.91 5.17
C LYS A 90 -0.56 -18.82 3.94
N LYS A 91 -1.77 -19.29 3.66
CA LYS A 91 -2.00 -20.23 2.55
C LYS A 91 -2.37 -19.55 1.24
N ARG A 92 -2.83 -18.29 1.31
CA ARG A 92 -3.36 -17.59 0.13
C ARG A 92 -2.87 -16.15 0.08
N LEU A 93 -2.73 -15.67 -1.14
CA LEU A 93 -2.44 -14.29 -1.47
C LEU A 93 -3.53 -13.79 -2.43
N TYR A 94 -4.05 -12.58 -2.15
CA TYR A 94 -4.95 -11.87 -3.05
C TYR A 94 -4.34 -10.52 -3.43
N ALA A 95 -4.60 -10.10 -4.67
CA ALA A 95 -4.06 -8.87 -5.21
C ALA A 95 -5.07 -8.19 -6.15
N VAL A 96 -5.20 -6.87 -6.07
CA VAL A 96 -6.08 -6.11 -6.94
C VAL A 96 -5.43 -5.86 -8.31
N ASN A 97 -6.26 -5.84 -9.34
CA ASN A 97 -5.92 -5.34 -10.67
C ASN A 97 -6.88 -4.19 -11.00
N THR A 98 -6.45 -3.00 -10.68
CA THR A 98 -7.32 -1.81 -10.63
C THR A 98 -7.97 -1.52 -11.97
N ASN A 99 -7.21 -1.56 -13.08
CA ASN A 99 -7.72 -1.20 -14.40
C ASN A 99 -8.54 -2.32 -15.08
N SER A 100 -8.40 -3.57 -14.65
CA SER A 100 -9.26 -4.67 -15.14
C SER A 100 -10.42 -5.02 -14.21
N ASN A 101 -10.62 -4.26 -13.13
CA ASN A 101 -11.74 -4.42 -12.20
C ASN A 101 -11.86 -5.84 -11.63
N ASN A 102 -10.73 -6.42 -11.23
CA ASN A 102 -10.72 -7.76 -10.68
C ASN A 102 -9.66 -7.97 -9.58
N ILE A 103 -9.75 -9.10 -8.91
CA ILE A 103 -8.88 -9.52 -7.82
C ILE A 103 -8.29 -10.87 -8.19
N SER A 104 -6.98 -10.98 -8.24
CA SER A 104 -6.30 -12.26 -8.45
C SER A 104 -6.06 -12.96 -7.12
N GLY A 105 -6.24 -14.27 -7.14
CA GLY A 105 -6.02 -15.13 -5.98
C GLY A 105 -5.00 -16.22 -6.28
N PHE A 106 -4.12 -16.47 -5.32
CA PHE A 106 -3.08 -17.50 -5.41
C PHE A 106 -3.03 -18.35 -4.15
N ASN A 107 -2.79 -19.64 -4.31
CA ASN A 107 -2.34 -20.50 -3.23
C ASN A 107 -0.83 -20.34 -3.05
N ILE A 108 -0.38 -20.28 -1.80
CA ILE A 108 1.04 -20.15 -1.45
C ILE A 108 1.59 -21.53 -1.08
N GLY A 109 2.57 -22.00 -1.83
CA GLY A 109 3.28 -23.26 -1.57
C GLY A 109 4.38 -23.11 -0.51
N LYS A 110 4.98 -24.22 -0.10
CA LYS A 110 6.00 -24.28 0.97
C LYS A 110 7.26 -23.44 0.69
N GLU A 111 7.58 -23.23 -0.60
CA GLU A 111 8.71 -22.37 -1.02
C GLU A 111 8.27 -20.94 -1.33
N GLY A 112 7.11 -20.52 -0.83
CA GLY A 112 6.53 -19.22 -1.17
C GLY A 112 6.06 -19.13 -2.64
N THR A 113 6.05 -20.24 -3.38
CA THR A 113 5.60 -20.25 -4.77
C THR A 113 4.10 -19.99 -4.86
N LEU A 114 3.69 -19.19 -5.84
CA LEU A 114 2.29 -18.86 -6.06
C LEU A 114 1.71 -19.77 -7.17
N THR A 115 0.54 -20.32 -6.89
CA THR A 115 -0.25 -21.06 -7.87
C THR A 115 -1.63 -20.45 -7.93
N GLU A 116 -2.08 -20.07 -9.11
CA GLU A 116 -3.37 -19.42 -9.30
C GLU A 116 -4.53 -20.28 -8.76
N ILE A 117 -5.45 -19.62 -8.04
CA ILE A 117 -6.67 -20.25 -7.57
C ILE A 117 -7.64 -20.45 -8.76
N PRO A 118 -8.24 -21.61 -8.93
CA PRO A 118 -9.19 -21.83 -10.03
C PRO A 118 -10.31 -20.80 -10.05
N GLY A 119 -10.51 -20.16 -11.21
CA GLY A 119 -11.47 -19.09 -11.43
C GLY A 119 -10.92 -17.67 -11.21
N SER A 120 -9.67 -17.53 -10.76
CA SER A 120 -8.97 -16.25 -10.73
C SER A 120 -8.65 -15.76 -12.17
N PRO A 121 -8.62 -14.43 -12.43
CA PRO A 121 -9.00 -13.36 -11.52
C PRO A 121 -10.52 -13.21 -11.34
N PHE A 122 -10.96 -12.89 -10.13
CA PHE A 122 -12.35 -12.72 -9.75
C PHE A 122 -12.83 -11.30 -10.02
N PRO A 123 -13.96 -11.05 -10.69
CA PRO A 123 -14.50 -9.68 -10.87
C PRO A 123 -14.72 -8.98 -9.52
N SER A 124 -14.22 -7.75 -9.35
CA SER A 124 -14.37 -6.97 -8.11
C SER A 124 -15.80 -6.51 -7.85
N LYS A 125 -16.68 -6.60 -8.86
CA LYS A 125 -18.07 -6.11 -8.82
C LYS A 125 -18.21 -4.61 -8.58
N GLY A 126 -17.15 -3.87 -8.81
CA GLY A 126 -17.08 -2.41 -8.83
C GLY A 126 -16.00 -1.96 -9.82
N ILE A 127 -15.79 -0.65 -9.91
CA ILE A 127 -14.82 -0.05 -10.81
C ILE A 127 -13.61 0.40 -10.01
N ALA A 128 -12.42 0.13 -10.52
CA ALA A 128 -11.14 0.50 -9.94
C ALA A 128 -10.98 0.01 -8.49
N PRO A 129 -10.89 -1.32 -8.24
CA PRO A 129 -10.55 -1.84 -6.92
C PRO A 129 -9.15 -1.36 -6.54
N VAL A 130 -9.02 -0.76 -5.36
CA VAL A 130 -7.77 -0.13 -4.89
C VAL A 130 -7.24 -0.74 -3.61
N SER A 131 -8.09 -1.38 -2.82
CA SER A 131 -7.73 -1.93 -1.53
C SER A 131 -8.57 -3.14 -1.21
N ILE A 132 -7.98 -4.13 -0.54
CA ILE A 132 -8.67 -5.32 -0.04
C ILE A 132 -8.25 -5.64 1.38
N ASN A 133 -9.17 -6.16 2.18
CA ASN A 133 -8.83 -6.69 3.50
C ASN A 133 -9.73 -7.88 3.88
N ILE A 134 -9.29 -8.66 4.86
CA ILE A 134 -9.93 -9.92 5.24
C ILE A 134 -10.22 -9.93 6.75
N SER A 135 -11.43 -10.35 7.11
CA SER A 135 -11.79 -10.76 8.48
C SER A 135 -12.48 -12.11 8.43
N GLY A 136 -11.87 -13.12 9.06
CA GLY A 136 -12.36 -14.49 8.98
C GLY A 136 -12.34 -15.05 7.56
N ASN A 137 -13.51 -15.41 7.02
CA ASN A 137 -13.70 -15.89 5.67
C ASN A 137 -14.31 -14.85 4.71
N VAL A 138 -14.37 -13.59 5.13
CA VAL A 138 -14.89 -12.49 4.31
C VAL A 138 -13.75 -11.59 3.85
N LEU A 139 -13.67 -11.39 2.54
CA LEU A 139 -12.84 -10.36 1.92
C LEU A 139 -13.73 -9.19 1.52
N ILE A 140 -13.30 -7.96 1.82
CA ILE A 140 -13.89 -6.73 1.28
C ILE A 140 -12.91 -6.07 0.33
N ALA A 141 -13.44 -5.56 -0.79
CA ALA A 141 -12.73 -4.69 -1.72
C ALA A 141 -13.34 -3.29 -1.72
N ALA A 142 -12.49 -2.28 -1.67
CA ALA A 142 -12.83 -0.90 -1.93
C ALA A 142 -12.64 -0.60 -3.42
N ASN A 143 -13.73 -0.21 -4.10
CA ASN A 143 -13.73 0.15 -5.51
C ASN A 143 -13.91 1.66 -5.63
N ARG A 144 -12.85 2.35 -6.05
CA ARG A 144 -12.77 3.81 -5.98
C ARG A 144 -13.57 4.53 -7.06
N ASN A 145 -13.90 3.84 -8.15
CA ASN A 145 -14.53 4.43 -9.34
C ASN A 145 -13.79 5.67 -9.84
N GLU A 146 -12.48 5.60 -9.84
CA GLU A 146 -11.61 6.66 -10.32
C GLU A 146 -10.49 6.01 -11.12
N ASP A 147 -10.80 5.73 -12.37
CA ASP A 147 -9.86 5.24 -13.35
C ASP A 147 -9.73 6.26 -14.45
N TYR A 148 -8.56 6.87 -14.56
CA TYR A 148 -8.24 7.81 -15.61
C TYR A 148 -8.49 7.23 -17.01
N HIS A 149 -8.16 5.95 -17.20
CA HIS A 149 -8.34 5.29 -18.49
C HIS A 149 -9.76 4.90 -18.79
N GLN A 150 -10.60 4.69 -17.79
CA GLN A 150 -12.00 4.33 -17.97
C GLN A 150 -12.94 5.53 -17.93
N LYS A 151 -12.41 6.75 -17.72
CA LYS A 151 -13.20 7.98 -17.56
C LYS A 151 -14.34 7.85 -16.53
N ALA A 152 -14.13 7.00 -15.53
CA ALA A 152 -15.05 6.86 -14.42
C ALA A 152 -15.00 8.15 -13.59
N GLY A 153 -15.75 9.12 -14.01
CA GLY A 153 -15.84 10.43 -13.39
C GLY A 153 -16.89 10.50 -12.29
N LEU A 154 -17.00 11.66 -11.66
CA LEU A 154 -18.02 11.98 -10.66
C LEU A 154 -19.45 11.83 -11.18
N SER A 155 -19.64 11.94 -12.48
CA SER A 155 -20.93 11.76 -13.16
C SER A 155 -21.28 10.30 -13.42
N ASP A 156 -20.40 9.33 -13.08
CA ASP A 156 -20.71 7.93 -13.28
C ASP A 156 -21.80 7.49 -12.28
N PRO A 157 -22.98 7.06 -12.77
CA PRO A 157 -24.07 6.61 -11.90
C PRO A 157 -23.70 5.36 -11.09
N GLU A 158 -22.65 4.61 -11.48
CA GLU A 158 -22.20 3.45 -10.72
C GLU A 158 -21.58 3.84 -9.38
N GLY A 159 -20.94 5.01 -9.28
CA GLY A 159 -20.31 5.49 -8.06
C GLY A 159 -19.15 4.61 -7.57
N ALA A 160 -18.55 5.01 -6.44
CA ALA A 160 -17.65 4.13 -5.70
C ALA A 160 -18.45 3.07 -4.93
N SER A 161 -17.78 2.00 -4.50
CA SER A 161 -18.46 0.92 -3.78
C SER A 161 -17.51 0.12 -2.89
N TYR A 162 -18.10 -0.56 -1.91
CA TYR A 162 -17.47 -1.63 -1.16
C TYR A 162 -18.13 -2.95 -1.52
N THR A 163 -17.34 -3.94 -1.87
CA THR A 163 -17.83 -5.24 -2.30
C THR A 163 -17.30 -6.32 -1.40
N SER A 164 -18.17 -7.17 -0.87
CA SER A 164 -17.79 -8.30 -0.05
C SER A 164 -17.81 -9.61 -0.85
N PHE A 165 -16.92 -10.49 -0.45
CA PHE A 165 -16.79 -11.84 -1.01
C PHE A 165 -16.66 -12.84 0.12
N GLU A 166 -17.32 -13.99 -0.03
CA GLU A 166 -17.03 -15.16 0.77
C GLU A 166 -15.81 -15.89 0.19
N ILE A 167 -14.80 -16.12 1.01
CA ILE A 167 -13.63 -16.93 0.65
C ILE A 167 -14.00 -18.39 0.82
N GLN A 168 -14.10 -19.13 -0.28
CA GLN A 168 -14.42 -20.55 -0.30
C GLN A 168 -13.25 -21.39 0.22
N HIS A 169 -13.51 -22.66 0.56
CA HIS A 169 -12.48 -23.58 1.07
C HIS A 169 -11.29 -23.71 0.12
N ASN A 170 -11.50 -23.69 -1.20
CA ASN A 170 -10.46 -23.72 -2.22
C ASN A 170 -9.80 -22.35 -2.48
N GLY A 171 -10.26 -21.29 -1.82
CA GLY A 171 -9.78 -19.92 -1.99
C GLY A 171 -10.51 -19.09 -3.03
N ALA A 172 -11.46 -19.65 -3.77
CA ALA A 172 -12.24 -18.89 -4.73
C ALA A 172 -13.08 -17.81 -4.00
N LEU A 173 -13.22 -16.65 -4.65
CA LEU A 173 -14.03 -15.54 -4.15
C LEU A 173 -15.44 -15.62 -4.76
N VAL A 174 -16.44 -15.73 -3.90
CA VAL A 174 -17.85 -15.67 -4.29
C VAL A 174 -18.44 -14.34 -3.82
N HIS A 175 -18.95 -13.54 -4.76
CA HIS A 175 -19.58 -12.27 -4.46
C HIS A 175 -20.77 -12.46 -3.50
N ALA A 176 -20.85 -11.65 -2.47
CA ALA A 176 -21.90 -11.71 -1.46
C ALA A 176 -22.76 -10.45 -1.47
N ASP A 177 -22.16 -9.26 -1.44
CA ASP A 177 -22.89 -8.00 -1.37
C ASP A 177 -22.10 -6.83 -1.95
N THR A 178 -22.78 -5.73 -2.29
CA THR A 178 -22.17 -4.47 -2.74
C THR A 178 -22.87 -3.28 -2.11
N LEU A 179 -22.12 -2.52 -1.32
CA LEU A 179 -22.55 -1.23 -0.79
C LEU A 179 -22.06 -0.12 -1.71
N LYS A 180 -22.97 0.53 -2.43
CA LYS A 180 -22.66 1.72 -3.26
C LYS A 180 -22.55 2.96 -2.38
N VAL A 181 -21.63 3.85 -2.73
CA VAL A 181 -21.48 5.16 -2.09
C VAL A 181 -21.54 6.27 -3.15
N PRO A 182 -21.89 7.53 -2.77
CA PRO A 182 -21.93 8.65 -3.69
C PRO A 182 -20.64 8.82 -4.50
N GLY A 183 -20.75 9.24 -5.75
CA GLY A 183 -19.63 9.32 -6.68
C GLY A 183 -18.50 10.28 -6.27
N PHE A 184 -18.79 11.28 -5.43
CA PHE A 184 -17.78 12.18 -4.87
C PHE A 184 -16.99 11.57 -3.69
N GLN A 185 -17.40 10.44 -3.17
CA GLN A 185 -16.68 9.70 -2.12
C GLN A 185 -15.70 8.74 -2.78
N LYS A 186 -14.43 8.88 -2.42
CA LYS A 186 -13.32 8.12 -3.02
C LYS A 186 -12.61 7.29 -1.96
N PRO A 187 -13.00 6.02 -1.77
CA PRO A 187 -12.31 5.14 -0.82
C PRO A 187 -10.84 4.94 -1.22
N ALA A 188 -9.95 4.93 -0.23
CA ALA A 188 -8.53 4.70 -0.42
C ALA A 188 -8.07 3.38 0.20
N GLN A 189 -8.44 3.11 1.43
CA GLN A 189 -8.08 1.88 2.12
C GLN A 189 -9.30 1.23 2.76
N ILE A 190 -9.33 -0.09 2.81
CA ILE A 190 -10.19 -0.89 3.68
C ILE A 190 -9.32 -1.60 4.71
N HIS A 191 -9.64 -1.47 5.98
CA HIS A 191 -8.88 -2.01 7.10
C HIS A 191 -9.79 -2.79 8.04
N ALA A 192 -9.44 -4.06 8.34
CA ALA A 192 -10.19 -4.90 9.27
C ALA A 192 -9.77 -4.66 10.71
N SER A 193 -10.75 -4.53 11.61
CA SER A 193 -10.46 -4.47 13.04
C SER A 193 -9.84 -5.78 13.54
N PRO A 194 -8.72 -5.74 14.26
CA PRO A 194 -8.15 -6.94 14.89
C PRO A 194 -8.87 -7.38 16.14
N THR A 195 -9.66 -6.51 16.77
CA THR A 195 -10.32 -6.74 18.06
C THR A 195 -11.80 -7.07 17.93
N VAL A 196 -12.45 -6.58 16.87
CA VAL A 196 -13.88 -6.81 16.62
C VAL A 196 -14.05 -7.54 15.28
N LYS A 197 -14.48 -8.79 15.36
CA LYS A 197 -14.65 -9.64 14.18
C LYS A 197 -15.62 -9.02 13.17
N ASN A 198 -15.26 -9.08 11.90
CA ASN A 198 -16.05 -8.62 10.76
C ASN A 198 -16.40 -7.10 10.82
N LEU A 199 -15.64 -6.34 11.56
CA LEU A 199 -15.69 -4.87 11.56
C LEU A 199 -14.59 -4.34 10.66
N PHE A 200 -14.96 -3.42 9.77
CA PHE A 200 -14.03 -2.81 8.82
C PHE A 200 -14.15 -1.29 8.87
N PHE A 201 -13.02 -0.65 8.67
CA PHE A 201 -12.91 0.80 8.52
C PHE A 201 -12.44 1.12 7.10
N ALA A 202 -12.94 2.22 6.54
CA ALA A 202 -12.45 2.72 5.27
C ALA A 202 -12.27 4.24 5.37
N ASP A 203 -11.12 4.72 4.93
CA ASP A 203 -10.91 6.13 4.72
C ASP A 203 -11.44 6.56 3.36
N GLU A 204 -11.96 7.75 3.30
CA GLU A 204 -12.50 8.32 2.07
C GLU A 204 -12.10 9.77 1.91
N PHE A 205 -11.55 10.06 0.75
CA PHE A 205 -11.51 11.42 0.25
C PHE A 205 -12.92 11.85 -0.16
N GLN A 206 -13.20 13.13 0.03
CA GLN A 206 -14.35 13.73 -0.59
C GLN A 206 -13.86 14.75 -1.62
N VAL A 207 -14.18 14.51 -2.88
CA VAL A 207 -13.78 15.38 -3.99
C VAL A 207 -14.95 16.20 -4.49
N ASP A 208 -14.66 17.42 -4.93
CA ASP A 208 -15.67 18.31 -5.49
C ASP A 208 -16.30 17.70 -6.76
N ALA A 209 -17.56 18.07 -7.03
CA ALA A 209 -18.29 17.68 -8.23
C ALA A 209 -17.58 18.11 -9.54
N ASP A 210 -16.73 19.12 -9.47
CA ASP A 210 -15.93 19.61 -10.60
C ASP A 210 -14.59 18.89 -10.77
N PHE A 211 -14.34 17.81 -10.03
CA PHE A 211 -13.15 16.96 -10.21
C PHE A 211 -13.32 16.14 -11.49
N ASP A 212 -12.91 16.71 -12.61
CA ASP A 212 -13.10 16.15 -13.95
C ASP A 212 -12.03 15.14 -14.37
N GLY A 213 -11.21 14.70 -13.43
CA GLY A 213 -10.08 13.82 -13.71
C GLY A 213 -8.85 14.50 -14.31
N ASP A 214 -8.92 15.79 -14.65
CA ASP A 214 -7.78 16.56 -15.19
C ASP A 214 -6.74 16.96 -14.13
N GLY A 215 -6.78 16.28 -12.99
CA GLY A 215 -5.84 16.45 -11.92
C GLY A 215 -6.29 17.40 -10.82
N PRO A 216 -5.39 17.72 -9.89
CA PRO A 216 -5.70 18.43 -8.66
C PRO A 216 -6.08 19.90 -8.87
N ARG A 217 -6.62 20.26 -10.03
CA ARG A 217 -7.11 21.63 -10.26
C ARG A 217 -8.16 22.02 -9.25
N SER A 218 -9.06 21.10 -8.91
CA SER A 218 -10.03 21.31 -7.84
C SER A 218 -9.39 21.43 -6.46
N PHE A 219 -8.31 20.71 -6.20
CA PHE A 219 -7.55 20.81 -4.95
C PHE A 219 -6.69 22.07 -4.87
N LEU A 220 -6.13 22.53 -5.98
CA LEU A 220 -5.06 23.52 -5.98
C LEU A 220 -5.46 24.86 -6.63
N ALA A 221 -6.52 24.92 -7.42
CA ALA A 221 -6.88 26.11 -8.21
C ALA A 221 -8.37 26.37 -8.37
N GLY A 222 -9.25 25.45 -7.93
CA GLY A 222 -10.70 25.59 -8.00
C GLY A 222 -11.34 26.05 -6.70
N PRO A 223 -12.68 26.22 -6.66
CA PRO A 223 -13.40 26.39 -5.42
C PRO A 223 -13.06 25.21 -4.50
N LYS A 224 -12.69 25.51 -3.27
CA LYS A 224 -12.21 24.56 -2.27
C LYS A 224 -13.17 23.39 -2.16
N PRO A 225 -12.68 22.14 -2.07
CA PRO A 225 -13.52 21.05 -1.58
C PRO A 225 -14.13 21.53 -0.27
N SER A 226 -15.43 21.65 -0.24
CA SER A 226 -16.16 22.19 0.91
C SER A 226 -16.42 21.14 1.98
N VAL A 227 -15.96 19.90 1.77
CA VAL A 227 -16.36 18.75 2.57
C VAL A 227 -15.14 18.05 3.14
N GLN A 228 -15.17 17.86 4.45
CA GLN A 228 -14.14 17.09 5.16
C GLN A 228 -14.14 15.64 4.69
N GLY A 229 -12.97 15.02 4.63
CA GLY A 229 -12.86 13.58 4.48
C GLY A 229 -13.52 12.84 5.64
N GLN A 230 -13.78 11.58 5.48
CA GLN A 230 -14.48 10.76 6.47
C GLN A 230 -13.88 9.38 6.60
N ILE A 231 -14.20 8.73 7.72
CA ILE A 231 -13.93 7.33 7.94
C ILE A 231 -15.27 6.60 8.05
N LYS A 232 -15.50 5.64 7.15
CA LYS A 232 -16.66 4.74 7.26
C LYS A 232 -16.35 3.57 8.15
N THR A 233 -17.36 3.16 8.92
CA THR A 233 -17.35 1.90 9.64
C THR A 233 -18.41 0.98 9.07
N MET A 234 -18.02 -0.23 8.73
CA MET A 234 -18.89 -1.24 8.14
C MET A 234 -18.80 -2.54 8.94
N LYS A 235 -19.92 -3.20 9.13
CA LYS A 235 -19.97 -4.55 9.67
C LYS A 235 -20.46 -5.52 8.60
N VAL A 236 -19.84 -6.70 8.55
CA VAL A 236 -20.21 -7.72 7.58
C VAL A 236 -20.68 -8.96 8.30
N ASP A 237 -21.85 -9.46 7.95
CA ASP A 237 -22.35 -10.68 8.55
C ASP A 237 -21.66 -11.95 8.00
N ASN A 238 -21.98 -13.11 8.56
CA ASN A 238 -21.39 -14.38 8.14
C ASN A 238 -21.79 -14.81 6.71
N LYS A 239 -22.76 -14.13 6.10
CA LYS A 239 -23.17 -14.34 4.69
C LYS A 239 -22.56 -13.29 3.76
N GLY A 240 -21.72 -12.41 4.29
CA GLY A 240 -21.07 -11.37 3.54
C GLY A 240 -21.89 -10.09 3.35
N LYS A 241 -23.09 -9.97 3.93
CA LYS A 241 -23.89 -8.74 3.81
C LYS A 241 -23.21 -7.57 4.54
N ILE A 242 -22.99 -6.47 3.82
CA ILE A 242 -22.38 -5.25 4.34
C ILE A 242 -23.46 -4.37 4.98
N THR A 243 -23.21 -3.91 6.18
CA THR A 243 -24.04 -2.91 6.87
C THR A 243 -23.15 -1.71 7.20
N LEU A 244 -23.45 -0.55 6.64
CA LEU A 244 -22.85 0.72 7.04
C LEU A 244 -23.30 1.06 8.46
N ILE A 245 -22.35 1.18 9.38
CA ILE A 245 -22.62 1.48 10.79
C ILE A 245 -22.54 2.98 11.03
N ASN A 246 -21.46 3.60 10.50
CA ASN A 246 -21.17 5.01 10.77
C ASN A 246 -20.38 5.63 9.64
N GLU A 247 -20.54 6.95 9.50
CA GLU A 247 -19.72 7.84 8.69
C GLU A 247 -19.18 8.93 9.62
N THR A 248 -17.92 8.83 9.97
CA THR A 248 -17.28 9.78 10.90
C THR A 248 -16.52 10.81 10.09
N THR A 249 -17.06 12.03 10.00
CA THR A 249 -16.39 13.17 9.39
C THR A 249 -15.18 13.57 10.23
N LEU A 250 -14.07 13.90 9.57
CA LEU A 250 -12.87 14.39 10.26
C LEU A 250 -13.12 15.77 10.87
N PRO A 251 -12.51 16.08 12.01
CA PRO A 251 -12.71 17.36 12.67
C PRO A 251 -12.30 18.55 11.81
N GLU A 252 -13.15 19.58 11.72
CA GLU A 252 -12.87 20.80 10.97
C GLU A 252 -11.84 21.72 11.67
N THR A 253 -11.75 21.63 12.99
CA THR A 253 -10.98 22.53 13.84
C THR A 253 -9.51 22.17 13.97
N ILE A 254 -9.06 21.08 13.33
CA ILE A 254 -7.64 20.70 13.35
C ILE A 254 -6.87 21.66 12.45
N GLU A 255 -5.98 22.43 13.06
CA GLU A 255 -5.09 23.34 12.33
C GLU A 255 -4.07 22.57 11.49
N ASN A 256 -3.67 23.17 10.35
CA ASN A 256 -2.57 22.64 9.55
C ASN A 256 -1.27 22.70 10.32
N TYR A 257 -0.56 21.60 10.36
CA TYR A 257 0.78 21.56 10.90
C TYR A 257 1.82 21.47 9.77
N LEU A 258 2.48 22.58 9.50
CA LEU A 258 3.62 22.67 8.57
C LEU A 258 3.42 21.99 7.19
N TYR A 259 2.22 22.04 6.63
CA TYR A 259 1.98 21.42 5.31
C TYR A 259 2.33 22.38 4.16
N ILE A 260 3.09 21.86 3.17
CA ILE A 260 3.46 22.63 1.98
C ILE A 260 2.32 22.59 0.96
N GLY A 261 1.63 23.69 0.78
CA GLY A 261 0.90 23.96 -0.45
C GLY A 261 -0.60 23.77 -0.43
N MET A 262 -1.23 23.45 0.70
CA MET A 262 -2.69 23.30 0.76
C MET A 262 -3.34 24.04 1.96
N PRO A 263 -3.07 25.33 2.19
CA PRO A 263 -3.73 26.04 3.26
C PRO A 263 -5.24 26.12 2.99
N GLY A 264 -6.03 25.76 3.98
CA GLY A 264 -7.50 25.84 3.94
C GLY A 264 -8.18 24.70 3.14
N VAL A 265 -7.45 23.65 2.78
CA VAL A 265 -8.05 22.42 2.28
C VAL A 265 -8.64 21.63 3.45
N PRO A 266 -9.81 21.00 3.31
CA PRO A 266 -10.38 20.16 4.35
C PRO A 266 -9.47 19.02 4.78
N SER A 267 -9.66 18.51 5.99
CA SER A 267 -8.92 17.35 6.47
C SER A 267 -9.24 16.14 5.63
N MET A 268 -8.19 15.41 5.21
CA MET A 268 -8.33 14.20 4.40
C MET A 268 -7.64 13.05 5.14
N PRO A 269 -8.36 11.91 5.34
CA PRO A 269 -7.73 10.71 5.85
C PRO A 269 -7.00 10.00 4.72
N LEU A 270 -5.82 9.48 5.01
CA LEU A 270 -5.13 8.51 4.16
C LEU A 270 -4.24 7.64 5.03
N GLY A 271 -4.49 6.33 4.93
CA GLY A 271 -3.85 5.34 5.79
C GLY A 271 -4.55 5.15 7.13
N LEU A 272 -4.96 3.92 7.38
CA LEU A 272 -5.63 3.49 8.60
C LEU A 272 -4.88 2.30 9.19
N TRP A 273 -4.74 2.27 10.51
CA TRP A 273 -4.29 1.08 11.22
C TRP A 273 -4.86 1.01 12.61
N SER A 274 -5.26 -0.19 13.04
CA SER A 274 -5.78 -0.40 14.39
C SER A 274 -4.70 -0.83 15.37
N HIS A 275 -4.85 -0.43 16.61
CA HIS A 275 -4.09 -1.01 17.72
C HIS A 275 -4.43 -2.51 17.85
N PRO A 276 -3.43 -3.41 17.96
CA PRO A 276 -3.67 -4.85 17.84
C PRO A 276 -4.51 -5.47 18.98
N SER A 277 -4.65 -4.78 20.12
CA SER A 277 -5.34 -5.32 21.31
C SER A 277 -6.29 -4.35 22.01
N LYS A 278 -6.41 -3.13 21.52
CA LYS A 278 -7.36 -2.12 22.03
C LYS A 278 -8.23 -1.61 20.89
N ASN A 279 -9.43 -1.19 21.19
CA ASN A 279 -10.33 -0.57 20.23
C ASN A 279 -9.89 0.88 19.92
N ILE A 280 -8.73 1.02 19.31
CA ILE A 280 -8.14 2.29 18.87
C ILE A 280 -7.82 2.18 17.38
N LEU A 281 -8.21 3.19 16.62
CA LEU A 281 -7.89 3.36 15.21
C LEU A 281 -7.03 4.61 15.03
N TYR A 282 -5.92 4.48 14.32
CA TYR A 282 -5.06 5.55 13.89
C TYR A 282 -5.34 5.89 12.43
N ALA A 283 -5.32 7.18 12.09
CA ALA A 283 -5.55 7.67 10.73
C ALA A 283 -4.57 8.79 10.39
N GLY A 284 -3.97 8.74 9.22
CA GLY A 284 -3.17 9.86 8.70
C GLY A 284 -4.09 10.99 8.26
N PHE A 285 -3.90 12.20 8.77
CA PHE A 285 -4.56 13.40 8.27
C PHE A 285 -3.61 14.09 7.30
N VAL A 286 -3.64 13.61 6.05
CA VAL A 286 -2.64 13.95 5.03
C VAL A 286 -2.51 15.46 4.81
N THR A 287 -3.63 16.18 4.69
CA THR A 287 -3.65 17.62 4.47
C THR A 287 -3.34 18.45 5.72
N ARG A 288 -3.18 17.81 6.87
CA ARG A 288 -2.85 18.45 8.16
C ARG A 288 -1.47 18.10 8.69
N ASN A 289 -0.82 17.09 8.12
CA ASN A 289 0.41 16.48 8.67
C ASN A 289 0.25 16.06 10.12
N GLN A 290 -0.82 15.39 10.42
CA GLN A 290 -1.13 14.93 11.77
C GLN A 290 -1.56 13.46 11.75
N LEU A 291 -1.26 12.78 12.84
CA LEU A 291 -1.75 11.45 13.13
C LEU A 291 -2.98 11.57 14.01
N GLY A 292 -4.15 11.24 13.46
CA GLY A 292 -5.42 11.22 14.18
C GLY A 292 -5.60 9.92 14.97
N VAL A 293 -6.25 10.04 16.13
CA VAL A 293 -6.54 8.92 17.04
C VAL A 293 -8.03 8.86 17.31
N PHE A 294 -8.60 7.70 17.10
CA PHE A 294 -10.00 7.40 17.38
C PHE A 294 -10.13 6.21 18.31
N THR A 295 -11.17 6.19 19.13
CA THR A 295 -11.62 4.97 19.79
C THR A 295 -12.89 4.47 19.12
N TYR A 296 -13.14 3.17 19.22
CA TYR A 296 -14.39 2.56 18.73
C TYR A 296 -14.91 1.53 19.71
N ASP A 297 -16.21 1.29 19.66
CA ASP A 297 -16.86 0.27 20.46
C ASP A 297 -17.10 -1.02 19.64
N GLU A 298 -17.71 -2.03 20.25
CA GLU A 298 -18.03 -3.31 19.60
C GLU A 298 -19.07 -3.17 18.48
N THR A 299 -19.84 -2.08 18.48
CA THR A 299 -20.78 -1.77 17.40
C THR A 299 -20.09 -1.15 16.20
N GLY A 300 -18.88 -0.57 16.39
CA GLY A 300 -18.11 0.12 15.37
C GLY A 300 -18.32 1.64 15.40
N SER A 301 -18.95 2.20 16.40
CA SER A 301 -19.08 3.64 16.55
C SER A 301 -17.72 4.25 16.85
N LEU A 302 -17.24 5.14 15.97
CA LEU A 302 -15.98 5.86 16.09
C LEU A 302 -16.15 7.16 16.88
N LYS A 303 -15.19 7.42 17.75
CA LYS A 303 -15.08 8.68 18.47
C LYS A 303 -13.67 9.25 18.30
N PHE A 304 -13.55 10.46 17.75
CA PHE A 304 -12.30 11.19 17.71
C PHE A 304 -11.82 11.49 19.13
N VAL A 305 -10.53 11.27 19.39
CA VAL A 305 -9.89 11.50 20.69
C VAL A 305 -8.89 12.65 20.59
N ASN A 306 -7.95 12.55 19.64
CA ASN A 306 -6.83 13.46 19.55
C ASN A 306 -6.22 13.45 18.14
N ALA A 307 -5.41 14.46 17.85
CA ALA A 307 -4.49 14.44 16.73
C ALA A 307 -3.12 14.96 17.20
N VAL A 308 -2.05 14.26 16.84
CA VAL A 308 -0.69 14.64 17.17
C VAL A 308 0.07 15.04 15.92
N ASN A 309 1.00 15.98 16.09
CA ASN A 309 1.78 16.48 14.96
C ASN A 309 2.71 15.41 14.40
N ASN A 310 2.89 15.45 13.08
CA ASN A 310 3.83 14.64 12.33
C ASN A 310 4.84 15.57 11.68
N SER A 311 6.11 15.41 12.00
CA SER A 311 7.15 16.32 11.49
C SER A 311 7.58 16.01 10.05
N GLY A 312 7.14 14.89 9.48
CA GLY A 312 7.21 14.62 8.06
C GLY A 312 6.17 15.40 7.26
N GLN A 313 6.08 15.18 5.96
CA GLN A 313 5.10 15.83 5.09
C GLN A 313 4.29 14.80 4.33
N ASP A 314 2.99 15.01 4.23
CA ASP A 314 2.09 14.13 3.51
C ASP A 314 2.04 12.73 4.15
N ILE A 315 1.62 12.69 5.42
CA ILE A 315 1.46 11.45 6.18
C ILE A 315 0.42 10.56 5.53
N CYS A 316 0.82 9.35 5.14
CA CYS A 316 -0.02 8.43 4.40
C CYS A 316 -0.05 7.05 5.08
N TRP A 317 0.74 6.12 4.61
CA TRP A 317 0.68 4.72 5.03
C TRP A 317 1.13 4.50 6.48
N ILE A 318 0.34 3.76 7.23
CA ILE A 318 0.51 3.56 8.67
C ILE A 318 0.55 2.07 8.97
N LEU A 319 1.36 1.67 9.93
CA LEU A 319 1.29 0.35 10.55
C LEU A 319 1.72 0.37 12.02
N VAL A 320 1.24 -0.60 12.79
CA VAL A 320 1.56 -0.78 14.20
C VAL A 320 2.23 -2.14 14.40
N ASN A 321 3.26 -2.19 15.24
CA ASN A 321 3.90 -3.45 15.58
C ASN A 321 3.00 -4.34 16.46
N LYS A 322 3.26 -5.65 16.46
CA LYS A 322 2.43 -6.63 17.20
C LYS A 322 2.40 -6.39 18.71
N GLN A 323 3.48 -5.85 19.27
CA GLN A 323 3.58 -5.52 20.69
C GLN A 323 2.80 -4.27 21.07
N ALA A 324 2.22 -3.55 20.09
CA ALA A 324 1.51 -2.30 20.30
C ALA A 324 2.35 -1.25 21.05
N THR A 325 3.62 -1.18 20.74
CA THR A 325 4.54 -0.20 21.34
C THR A 325 5.01 0.84 20.36
N ARG A 326 4.95 0.53 19.05
CA ARG A 326 5.41 1.43 17.99
C ARG A 326 4.41 1.49 16.84
N LEU A 327 4.27 2.72 16.33
CA LEU A 327 3.56 2.99 15.11
C LEU A 327 4.54 3.65 14.13
N TYR A 328 4.47 3.23 12.88
CA TYR A 328 5.29 3.74 11.79
C TYR A 328 4.40 4.38 10.74
N THR A 329 4.82 5.55 10.23
CA THR A 329 4.11 6.22 9.13
C THR A 329 5.07 6.58 8.03
N VAL A 330 4.67 6.41 6.78
CA VAL A 330 5.38 6.99 5.64
C VAL A 330 4.87 8.40 5.39
N ASN A 331 5.82 9.31 5.19
CA ASN A 331 5.60 10.69 4.79
C ASN A 331 6.11 10.83 3.36
N ASN A 332 5.19 10.99 2.44
CA ASN A 332 5.43 10.89 1.00
C ASN A 332 6.34 12.04 0.50
N LEU A 333 6.16 13.26 0.99
CA LEU A 333 6.88 14.44 0.54
C LEU A 333 8.13 14.74 1.39
N PRO A 334 9.12 15.48 0.84
CA PRO A 334 10.25 15.98 1.61
C PRO A 334 9.81 16.90 2.76
N ARG A 335 10.57 16.90 3.85
CA ARG A 335 10.31 17.79 5.00
C ARG A 335 10.40 19.27 4.63
N LEU A 336 9.51 20.09 5.22
CA LEU A 336 9.54 21.55 5.09
C LEU A 336 10.86 22.15 5.59
N ASN A 337 11.28 23.23 4.91
CA ASN A 337 12.42 24.07 5.33
C ASN A 337 13.74 23.30 5.54
N THR A 338 13.86 22.12 4.94
CA THR A 338 15.08 21.34 4.90
C THR A 338 15.55 21.25 3.45
N GLN A 339 16.85 21.17 3.22
CA GLN A 339 17.40 20.85 1.90
C GLN A 339 17.30 19.36 1.59
N GLN A 340 16.40 18.64 2.26
CA GLN A 340 16.23 17.21 2.10
C GLN A 340 15.32 16.91 0.93
N THR A 341 15.81 16.09 0.03
CA THR A 341 15.09 15.54 -1.12
C THR A 341 14.65 14.10 -0.85
N ALA A 342 14.24 13.81 0.38
CA ALA A 342 13.89 12.46 0.80
C ALA A 342 12.49 12.43 1.43
N SER A 343 11.70 11.41 1.11
CA SER A 343 10.57 11.00 1.92
C SER A 343 11.05 10.61 3.32
N THR A 344 10.15 10.49 4.27
CA THR A 344 10.54 10.10 5.64
C THR A 344 9.62 9.02 6.19
N ILE A 345 10.11 8.32 7.22
CA ILE A 345 9.29 7.48 8.10
C ILE A 345 9.32 8.11 9.47
N SER A 346 8.16 8.41 10.03
CA SER A 346 8.03 8.80 11.43
C SER A 346 7.74 7.56 12.28
N VAL A 347 8.41 7.47 13.42
CA VAL A 347 8.22 6.41 14.43
C VAL A 347 7.60 7.03 15.67
N TYR A 348 6.48 6.49 16.10
CA TYR A 348 5.78 6.93 17.30
C TYR A 348 5.85 5.87 18.40
N ASP A 349 6.04 6.33 19.62
CA ASP A 349 5.75 5.53 20.82
C ASP A 349 4.23 5.57 21.07
N ILE A 350 3.62 4.39 21.11
CA ILE A 350 2.20 4.20 21.42
C ILE A 350 2.01 3.28 22.64
N SER A 351 3.06 3.06 23.43
CA SER A 351 3.00 2.20 24.61
C SER A 351 2.17 2.83 25.75
N GLY A 352 1.45 2.00 26.48
CA GLY A 352 0.70 2.45 27.66
C GLY A 352 -0.36 3.51 27.34
N GLU A 353 -0.24 4.68 27.96
CA GLU A 353 -1.13 5.84 27.76
C GLU A 353 -0.86 6.55 26.43
N ASN A 354 0.35 6.43 25.88
CA ASN A 354 0.70 6.97 24.57
C ASN A 354 -0.14 6.36 23.43
N ALA A 355 -0.84 5.26 23.66
CA ALA A 355 -1.78 4.73 22.68
C ALA A 355 -2.86 5.75 22.26
N LEU A 356 -3.28 6.64 23.15
CA LEU A 356 -4.26 7.71 22.88
C LEU A 356 -3.62 9.07 22.57
N SER A 357 -2.32 9.20 22.79
CA SER A 357 -1.54 10.40 22.49
C SER A 357 -0.15 10.01 21.98
N PRO A 358 -0.04 9.48 20.75
CA PRO A 358 1.22 9.03 20.18
C PRO A 358 2.31 10.09 20.26
N MET A 359 3.52 9.68 20.62
CA MET A 359 4.68 10.57 20.72
C MET A 359 5.68 10.24 19.62
N GLU A 360 5.94 11.19 18.72
CA GLU A 360 6.97 11.02 17.68
C GLU A 360 8.37 10.97 18.32
N ILE A 361 9.07 9.86 18.13
CA ILE A 361 10.37 9.59 18.78
C ILE A 361 11.54 9.50 17.80
N GLN A 362 11.25 9.30 16.50
CA GLN A 362 12.25 9.25 15.45
C GLN A 362 11.65 9.66 14.11
N VAL A 363 12.48 10.29 13.27
CA VAL A 363 12.20 10.49 11.85
C VAL A 363 13.41 10.01 11.07
N VAL A 364 13.18 9.14 10.08
CA VAL A 364 14.22 8.54 9.24
C VAL A 364 13.99 8.91 7.79
N ASN A 365 15.05 9.30 7.08
CA ASN A 365 14.97 9.58 5.65
C ASN A 365 14.84 8.30 4.84
N VAL A 366 13.96 8.33 3.82
CA VAL A 366 13.86 7.31 2.78
C VAL A 366 14.39 7.92 1.49
N PRO A 367 15.42 7.35 0.87
CA PRO A 367 15.93 7.85 -0.40
C PRO A 367 14.85 7.88 -1.48
N MET A 368 14.89 8.86 -2.36
CA MET A 368 14.00 9.01 -3.51
C MET A 368 14.80 8.81 -4.80
N PRO A 369 15.10 7.55 -5.17
CA PRO A 369 15.89 7.26 -6.35
C PRO A 369 15.14 7.62 -7.64
N GLY A 370 15.86 7.57 -8.73
CA GLY A 370 15.34 7.86 -10.06
C GLY A 370 15.72 9.25 -10.54
N GLU A 371 15.59 9.43 -11.84
CA GLU A 371 15.87 10.70 -12.49
C GLU A 371 14.83 11.75 -12.11
N SER A 372 15.29 12.90 -11.61
CA SER A 372 14.41 14.03 -11.29
C SER A 372 13.87 14.65 -12.57
N PHE A 373 12.71 15.25 -12.49
CA PHE A 373 12.03 15.89 -13.61
C PHE A 373 11.49 17.27 -13.23
N ILE A 374 11.20 18.07 -14.25
CA ILE A 374 10.57 19.39 -14.07
C ILE A 374 9.08 19.23 -14.33
N ASN A 375 8.25 19.52 -13.32
CA ASN A 375 6.82 19.44 -13.48
C ASN A 375 6.23 20.64 -14.25
N ASN A 376 4.95 20.62 -14.56
CA ASN A 376 4.24 21.67 -15.30
C ASN A 376 4.21 23.05 -14.60
N ARG A 377 4.68 23.14 -13.34
CA ARG A 377 4.86 24.39 -12.59
C ARG A 377 6.31 24.88 -12.60
N ASN A 378 7.15 24.30 -13.44
CA ASN A 378 8.58 24.58 -13.52
C ASN A 378 9.34 24.35 -12.20
N VAL A 379 8.89 23.33 -11.41
CA VAL A 379 9.53 22.91 -10.17
C VAL A 379 10.20 21.57 -10.39
N THR A 380 11.48 21.46 -10.01
CA THR A 380 12.18 20.16 -10.00
C THR A 380 11.58 19.25 -8.95
N GLN A 381 11.13 18.07 -9.38
CA GLN A 381 10.58 17.02 -8.55
C GLN A 381 11.57 15.85 -8.49
N PRO A 382 11.61 15.08 -7.39
CA PRO A 382 12.38 13.84 -7.32
C PRO A 382 11.85 12.81 -8.31
N GLY A 383 12.67 11.83 -8.65
CA GLY A 383 12.29 10.74 -9.58
C GLY A 383 11.29 9.75 -9.00
N SER A 384 11.20 9.67 -7.68
CA SER A 384 10.29 8.77 -6.97
C SER A 384 9.85 9.35 -5.63
N THR A 385 8.87 8.71 -5.03
CA THR A 385 8.42 9.01 -3.68
C THR A 385 8.02 7.73 -2.95
N SER A 386 8.03 7.75 -1.62
CA SER A 386 7.71 6.58 -0.80
C SER A 386 6.20 6.39 -0.67
N PHE A 387 5.79 5.15 -0.76
CA PHE A 387 4.41 4.70 -0.63
C PHE A 387 4.33 3.68 0.52
N GLU A 388 3.84 2.51 0.27
CA GLU A 388 3.46 1.51 1.24
C GLU A 388 4.62 0.91 2.03
N ILE A 389 4.27 0.43 3.22
CA ILE A 389 5.20 -0.19 4.16
C ILE A 389 4.69 -1.56 4.64
N ALA A 390 5.63 -2.44 4.94
CA ALA A 390 5.35 -3.72 5.60
C ALA A 390 6.42 -4.05 6.63
N LEU A 391 6.00 -4.51 7.80
CA LEU A 391 6.91 -5.18 8.74
C LEU A 391 7.10 -6.64 8.33
N SER A 392 8.31 -7.14 8.50
CA SER A 392 8.54 -8.58 8.48
C SER A 392 7.75 -9.26 9.59
N PRO A 393 7.36 -10.54 9.44
CA PRO A 393 6.63 -11.24 10.49
C PRO A 393 7.38 -11.36 11.81
N ALA A 394 8.71 -11.38 11.79
CA ALA A 394 9.57 -11.34 12.98
C ALA A 394 9.77 -9.91 13.53
N GLU A 395 9.32 -8.89 12.79
CA GLU A 395 9.49 -7.46 13.10
C GLU A 395 10.96 -7.04 13.23
N ASP A 396 11.86 -7.73 12.52
CA ASP A 396 13.29 -7.42 12.44
C ASP A 396 13.60 -6.42 11.31
N PHE A 397 12.74 -6.31 10.32
CA PHE A 397 12.84 -5.36 9.21
C PHE A 397 11.51 -4.72 8.87
N LEU A 398 11.58 -3.45 8.47
CA LEU A 398 10.52 -2.71 7.82
C LEU A 398 10.93 -2.45 6.38
N TYR A 399 10.02 -2.72 5.44
CA TYR A 399 10.19 -2.51 4.00
C TYR A 399 9.31 -1.37 3.53
N VAL A 400 9.85 -0.52 2.66
CA VAL A 400 9.15 0.64 2.07
C VAL A 400 9.24 0.54 0.56
N ILE A 401 8.10 0.68 -0.11
CA ILE A 401 8.02 0.78 -1.57
C ILE A 401 8.21 2.23 -1.98
N ASN A 402 9.11 2.49 -2.90
CA ASN A 402 9.15 3.73 -3.66
C ASN A 402 8.57 3.50 -5.05
N GLN A 403 7.68 4.40 -5.45
CA GLN A 403 7.16 4.46 -6.80
C GLN A 403 7.80 5.62 -7.55
N ARG A 404 8.11 5.40 -8.82
CA ARG A 404 8.51 6.49 -9.71
C ARG A 404 7.33 7.43 -9.94
N ILE A 405 7.60 8.72 -9.95
CA ILE A 405 6.64 9.80 -10.22
C ILE A 405 7.04 10.66 -11.43
N ASN A 406 8.16 10.33 -12.04
CA ASN A 406 8.73 11.04 -13.20
C ASN A 406 8.20 10.56 -14.57
N GLN A 407 7.20 9.69 -14.56
CA GLN A 407 6.59 9.19 -15.77
C GLN A 407 5.47 10.13 -16.23
N THR A 408 5.52 10.52 -17.51
CA THR A 408 4.45 11.25 -18.21
C THR A 408 4.03 10.45 -19.44
N GLU A 409 2.93 10.79 -20.10
CA GLU A 409 2.53 10.18 -21.37
C GLU A 409 3.64 10.32 -22.44
N GLU A 410 4.42 11.40 -22.35
CA GLU A 410 5.48 11.72 -23.29
C GLU A 410 6.85 11.19 -22.85
N ASN A 411 7.00 10.76 -21.60
CA ASN A 411 8.27 10.41 -21.00
C ASN A 411 8.25 9.03 -20.34
N THR A 412 9.02 8.11 -20.89
CA THR A 412 9.15 6.73 -20.44
C THR A 412 10.37 6.53 -19.52
N ILE A 413 10.64 7.45 -18.60
CA ILE A 413 11.71 7.26 -17.62
C ILE A 413 11.40 6.03 -16.77
N GLU A 414 12.27 5.03 -16.81
CA GLU A 414 12.06 3.73 -16.16
C GLU A 414 12.57 3.68 -14.72
N THR A 415 13.39 4.65 -14.33
CA THR A 415 14.06 4.68 -13.01
C THR A 415 13.17 5.23 -11.91
N GLY A 416 13.36 4.75 -10.69
CA GLY A 416 12.70 5.29 -9.50
C GLY A 416 11.89 4.27 -8.68
N ASN A 417 11.43 3.18 -9.28
CA ASN A 417 10.82 2.11 -8.50
C ASN A 417 11.88 1.40 -7.64
N ALA A 418 11.68 1.35 -6.33
CA ALA A 418 12.63 0.75 -5.41
C ALA A 418 11.95 0.13 -4.19
N ILE A 419 12.65 -0.77 -3.50
CA ILE A 419 12.29 -1.21 -2.17
C ILE A 419 13.46 -0.89 -1.24
N HIS A 420 13.17 -0.13 -0.18
CA HIS A 420 14.11 0.15 0.88
C HIS A 420 13.80 -0.72 2.09
N SER A 421 14.83 -1.25 2.75
CA SER A 421 14.69 -1.95 4.01
C SER A 421 15.36 -1.19 5.15
N PHE A 422 14.72 -1.25 6.31
CA PHE A 422 15.22 -0.70 7.56
C PHE A 422 15.24 -1.80 8.60
N SER A 423 16.36 -1.99 9.28
CA SER A 423 16.42 -2.86 10.45
C SER A 423 15.65 -2.22 11.60
N VAL A 424 14.79 -3.01 12.25
CA VAL A 424 14.04 -2.60 13.43
C VAL A 424 14.82 -3.04 14.66
N LYS A 425 15.25 -2.08 15.47
CA LYS A 425 15.99 -2.35 16.71
C LYS A 425 15.02 -2.87 17.79
N LYS A 426 15.58 -3.38 18.89
CA LYS A 426 14.80 -3.88 20.03
C LYS A 426 13.87 -2.85 20.66
N ASP A 427 14.22 -1.57 20.57
CA ASP A 427 13.40 -0.43 21.01
C ASP A 427 12.39 0.03 19.96
N GLY A 428 12.36 -0.63 18.80
CA GLY A 428 11.50 -0.33 17.67
C GLY A 428 11.99 0.83 16.78
N LEU A 429 13.15 1.40 17.08
CA LEU A 429 13.74 2.43 16.21
C LEU A 429 14.31 1.83 14.93
N LEU A 430 14.31 2.62 13.88
CA LEU A 430 14.72 2.21 12.54
C LEU A 430 16.17 2.61 12.23
N LYS A 431 16.85 1.76 11.48
CA LYS A 431 18.14 2.05 10.86
C LYS A 431 18.13 1.55 9.42
N ALA A 432 18.51 2.39 8.47
CA ALA A 432 18.64 2.00 7.07
C ALA A 432 19.52 0.76 6.92
N ALA A 433 19.10 -0.21 6.13
CA ALA A 433 19.77 -1.49 5.90
C ALA A 433 20.13 -1.69 4.43
N SER A 434 19.14 -1.70 3.52
CA SER A 434 19.36 -1.99 2.11
C SER A 434 18.44 -1.16 1.21
N SER A 435 18.79 -1.04 -0.05
CA SER A 435 17.97 -0.48 -1.12
C SER A 435 18.10 -1.34 -2.36
N LEU A 436 16.98 -1.68 -2.97
CA LEU A 436 16.88 -2.47 -4.19
C LEU A 436 16.23 -1.61 -5.28
N ASP A 437 16.93 -1.44 -6.38
CA ASP A 437 16.38 -0.84 -7.60
C ASP A 437 15.63 -1.92 -8.39
N LEU A 438 14.32 -1.77 -8.51
CA LEU A 438 13.45 -2.78 -9.12
C LEU A 438 13.66 -2.92 -10.63
N LEU A 439 14.19 -1.89 -11.29
CA LEU A 439 14.53 -1.98 -12.71
C LEU A 439 15.56 -3.09 -12.99
N LYS A 440 16.49 -3.31 -12.05
CA LYS A 440 17.52 -4.37 -12.18
C LYS A 440 16.94 -5.77 -12.14
N ASP A 441 15.77 -5.93 -11.55
CA ASP A 441 15.05 -7.20 -11.46
C ASP A 441 14.06 -7.42 -12.62
N GLY A 442 14.05 -6.51 -13.59
CA GLY A 442 13.20 -6.59 -14.78
C GLY A 442 11.78 -6.09 -14.56
N PHE A 443 11.55 -5.19 -13.59
CA PHE A 443 10.26 -4.50 -13.50
C PHE A 443 9.96 -3.81 -14.82
N PRO A 444 8.75 -4.00 -15.37
CA PRO A 444 8.40 -3.43 -16.66
C PRO A 444 8.45 -1.91 -16.67
N ALA A 445 8.80 -1.33 -17.81
CA ALA A 445 8.86 0.12 -18.03
C ALA A 445 7.53 0.83 -17.66
N ASN A 446 6.41 0.16 -17.91
CA ASN A 446 5.05 0.68 -17.66
C ASN A 446 4.52 0.32 -16.27
N SER A 447 5.39 0.10 -15.29
CA SER A 447 5.00 -0.31 -13.95
C SER A 447 5.32 0.75 -12.90
N ARG A 448 4.55 0.73 -11.83
CA ARG A 448 4.83 1.43 -10.57
C ARG A 448 4.58 0.44 -9.45
N ALA A 449 5.64 0.01 -8.77
CA ALA A 449 5.51 -0.96 -7.68
C ALA A 449 4.45 -0.50 -6.67
N GLN A 450 3.54 -1.39 -6.30
CA GLN A 450 2.43 -1.08 -5.41
C GLN A 450 2.04 -2.30 -4.57
N GLY A 451 1.69 -2.07 -3.32
CA GLY A 451 1.41 -3.15 -2.40
C GLY A 451 2.67 -3.90 -1.95
N VAL A 452 2.78 -4.15 -0.68
CA VAL A 452 3.89 -4.93 -0.13
C VAL A 452 3.42 -5.79 1.04
N VAL A 453 3.79 -7.07 1.01
CA VAL A 453 3.51 -7.98 2.12
C VAL A 453 4.68 -8.92 2.35
N ALA A 454 5.06 -9.10 3.62
CA ALA A 454 6.09 -10.03 4.03
C ALA A 454 5.47 -11.26 4.70
N VAL A 455 6.04 -12.45 4.43
CA VAL A 455 5.56 -13.73 4.98
C VAL A 455 6.74 -14.65 5.30
N ASP A 456 6.64 -15.40 6.40
CA ASP A 456 7.60 -16.42 6.84
C ASP A 456 6.89 -17.77 6.98
N PHE A 457 7.59 -18.87 6.56
CA PHE A 457 7.09 -20.25 6.63
C PHE A 457 8.00 -21.14 7.42
#